data_1ac01ef85449ae259906d21e6c20a1b1
#
_entry.id   1ac01ef85449ae259906d21e6c20a1b1
#
_cell.length_a   1.000
_cell.length_b   1.000
_cell.length_c   1.000
_cell.angle_alpha   90.00
_cell.angle_beta   90.00
_cell.angle_gamma   90.00
#
_symmetry.space_group_name_H-M   'P 1'
#
loop_
_entity.id
_entity.type
_entity.pdbx_description
1 polymer ?
#
loop_
_entity_poly.entity_id
_entity_poly.type
_entity_poly.pdbx_seq_one_letter_code
_entity_poly.pdbx_strand_id
1 'polypeptide(L)'
;MNLRHISTAFLCVTVITPVSRAETPVGDMLTKATTSDGRYISWQEHIIDDPIIAGFALSGSDGLVVGDIDQDGFDDIVSVHESDTLYDSSTHDADFTPPPEGHVRIAFGSADPDIWTNITIAEGTDAPAPEDAAIADVNGDGFPDVMVATELSHLIYLQNPGQQSRTAEWPRLILPMTQGKGSYIRVFFADLDSDGRPEAIASNKGAQRPGPKDYAVSTPVSIYRVTGDPLDGDSWQETDIGYYSVPQNSEPIDIDGDGDLDIIVGSRGEQRIAYFENMGGDKIRLEERAIGIVGARVDGFNMVYSDINGDGLLDIIGPTSKGLGWIAQPQRKGDAWNFHLIGTISPDLAVGLEIADINSDGHIDILVGSYSLGERGDDKNINKHGALGRIAWFENPNDVTQTWTRHDISRRKRGMFDKFIARDLDRDGDMDFLSTRGNSAPYDGVIWLEQIRSEKPQAAFQRARKIDSPEMPLVD
;
A
#
# COMPACT_ATOMS: atom_id res chain seq x y z
N MET A 1 32.06 -61.21 63.57
CA MET A 1 32.14 -61.13 62.12
C MET A 1 30.87 -60.38 61.63
N ASN A 2 30.98 -59.05 61.50
CA ASN A 2 29.80 -58.16 61.29
C ASN A 2 29.73 -57.82 59.83
N LEU A 3 28.67 -58.25 59.11
CA LEU A 3 28.33 -57.82 57.79
C LEU A 3 27.53 -56.49 57.93
N ARG A 4 28.07 -55.45 57.36
CA ARG A 4 27.37 -54.18 57.16
C ARG A 4 26.62 -54.22 55.82
N HIS A 5 25.32 -54.02 55.86
CA HIS A 5 24.49 -53.79 54.69
C HIS A 5 24.65 -52.33 54.21
N ILE A 6 25.06 -52.15 52.97
CA ILE A 6 25.06 -50.84 52.31
C ILE A 6 23.77 -50.75 51.49
N SER A 7 22.86 -49.86 51.89
CA SER A 7 21.67 -49.52 51.14
C SER A 7 22.01 -48.41 50.14
N THR A 8 21.95 -48.74 48.86
CA THR A 8 22.10 -47.75 47.75
C THR A 8 20.71 -47.13 47.46
N ALA A 9 20.57 -45.87 47.80
CA ALA A 9 19.37 -45.11 47.44
C ALA A 9 19.50 -44.62 45.97
N PHE A 10 18.64 -45.08 45.09
CA PHE A 10 18.49 -44.55 43.73
C PHE A 10 17.69 -43.23 43.82
N LEU A 11 18.36 -42.11 43.50
CA LEU A 11 17.72 -40.83 43.31
C LEU A 11 17.17 -40.76 41.85
N CYS A 12 15.84 -40.85 41.74
CA CYS A 12 15.16 -40.68 40.44
C CYS A 12 15.07 -39.19 40.16
N VAL A 13 15.95 -38.67 39.30
CA VAL A 13 15.88 -37.30 38.80
C VAL A 13 14.85 -37.27 37.66
N THR A 14 13.66 -36.78 37.94
CA THR A 14 12.66 -36.50 36.92
C THR A 14 13.12 -35.27 36.17
N VAL A 15 13.65 -35.46 34.96
CA VAL A 15 13.91 -34.37 34.02
C VAL A 15 12.55 -33.88 33.51
N ILE A 16 12.06 -32.78 34.04
CA ILE A 16 10.93 -32.06 33.48
C ILE A 16 11.48 -31.34 32.26
N THR A 17 11.30 -31.93 31.06
CA THR A 17 11.48 -31.21 29.80
C THR A 17 10.41 -30.12 29.75
N PRO A 18 10.77 -28.85 29.59
CA PRO A 18 9.77 -27.81 29.37
C PRO A 18 9.00 -28.17 28.10
N VAL A 19 7.72 -28.45 28.24
CA VAL A 19 6.81 -28.50 27.09
C VAL A 19 6.81 -27.09 26.51
N SER A 20 7.46 -26.90 25.37
CA SER A 20 7.34 -25.67 24.61
C SER A 20 5.83 -25.43 24.36
N ARG A 21 5.25 -24.47 25.06
CA ARG A 21 3.90 -24.04 24.80
C ARG A 21 3.91 -23.50 23.37
N ALA A 22 3.18 -24.11 22.46
CA ALA A 22 3.01 -23.57 21.12
C ALA A 22 2.52 -22.13 21.29
N GLU A 23 3.30 -21.19 20.74
CA GLU A 23 2.93 -19.76 20.78
C GLU A 23 1.64 -19.60 19.96
N THR A 24 0.66 -18.89 20.51
CA THR A 24 -0.62 -18.66 19.84
C THR A 24 -0.40 -17.76 18.62
N PRO A 25 -0.88 -18.13 17.42
CA PRO A 25 -0.87 -17.25 16.27
C PRO A 25 -1.57 -15.92 16.53
N VAL A 26 -1.15 -14.85 15.88
CA VAL A 26 -1.69 -13.50 16.12
C VAL A 26 -3.21 -13.47 15.90
N GLY A 27 -3.68 -13.98 14.78
CA GLY A 27 -5.10 -13.97 14.45
C GLY A 27 -5.98 -14.75 15.45
N ASP A 28 -5.43 -15.79 16.10
CA ASP A 28 -6.13 -16.61 17.10
C ASP A 28 -6.13 -15.98 18.51
N MET A 29 -5.37 -14.90 18.73
CA MET A 29 -5.36 -14.19 20.01
C MET A 29 -6.69 -13.47 20.22
N LEU A 30 -7.19 -13.46 21.45
CA LEU A 30 -8.36 -12.64 21.76
C LEU A 30 -8.02 -11.16 21.65
N THR A 31 -8.83 -10.43 20.89
CA THR A 31 -8.66 -8.98 20.74
C THR A 31 -8.75 -8.26 22.09
N LYS A 32 -7.99 -7.17 22.21
CA LYS A 32 -8.05 -6.22 23.33
C LYS A 32 -8.47 -4.84 22.86
N ALA A 33 -8.52 -4.64 21.55
CA ALA A 33 -8.99 -3.40 20.96
C ALA A 33 -10.47 -3.20 21.26
N THR A 34 -10.85 -1.98 21.61
CA THR A 34 -12.24 -1.63 21.90
C THR A 34 -12.60 -0.31 21.26
N THR A 35 -13.84 -0.20 20.85
CA THR A 35 -14.44 1.08 20.46
C THR A 35 -14.64 2.00 21.68
N SER A 36 -14.90 3.28 21.44
CA SER A 36 -15.19 4.27 22.46
C SER A 36 -16.41 3.92 23.34
N ASP A 37 -17.36 3.13 22.81
CA ASP A 37 -18.54 2.62 23.53
C ASP A 37 -18.28 1.30 24.27
N GLY A 38 -17.05 0.74 24.18
CA GLY A 38 -16.57 -0.43 24.91
C GLY A 38 -16.83 -1.78 24.21
N ARG A 39 -17.29 -1.82 22.96
CA ARG A 39 -17.36 -3.04 22.17
C ARG A 39 -15.96 -3.46 21.72
N TYR A 40 -15.71 -4.76 21.65
CA TYR A 40 -14.45 -5.31 21.17
C TYR A 40 -14.39 -5.30 19.64
N ILE A 41 -13.22 -4.95 19.09
CA ILE A 41 -12.95 -4.90 17.65
C ILE A 41 -12.19 -6.17 17.26
N SER A 42 -12.71 -6.91 16.30
CA SER A 42 -12.04 -8.02 15.60
C SER A 42 -12.25 -7.86 14.09
N TRP A 43 -11.61 -8.72 13.29
CA TRP A 43 -11.59 -8.53 11.84
C TRP A 43 -11.92 -9.83 11.12
N GLN A 44 -12.71 -9.73 10.05
CA GLN A 44 -12.98 -10.81 9.13
C GLN A 44 -12.45 -10.45 7.75
N GLU A 45 -11.76 -11.38 7.11
CA GLU A 45 -11.28 -11.21 5.75
C GLU A 45 -12.28 -11.75 4.75
N HIS A 46 -12.51 -10.99 3.68
CA HIS A 46 -13.28 -11.36 2.51
C HIS A 46 -12.43 -11.26 1.26
N ILE A 47 -12.64 -12.14 0.28
CA ILE A 47 -11.88 -12.14 -0.98
C ILE A 47 -12.72 -11.43 -2.05
N ILE A 48 -12.13 -10.42 -2.67
CA ILE A 48 -12.71 -9.68 -3.78
C ILE A 48 -12.23 -10.25 -5.11
N ASP A 49 -10.92 -10.47 -5.23
CA ASP A 49 -10.30 -11.11 -6.41
C ASP A 49 -9.08 -11.93 -6.00
N ASP A 50 -8.85 -13.05 -6.66
CA ASP A 50 -7.69 -13.91 -6.47
C ASP A 50 -7.58 -14.93 -7.64
N PRO A 51 -6.52 -15.77 -7.69
CA PRO A 51 -6.37 -16.77 -8.74
C PRO A 51 -7.55 -17.74 -8.88
N ILE A 52 -8.31 -17.99 -7.82
CA ILE A 52 -9.45 -18.89 -7.87
C ILE A 52 -10.64 -18.20 -8.56
N ILE A 53 -10.89 -16.95 -8.23
CA ILE A 53 -11.96 -16.13 -8.82
C ILE A 53 -11.63 -15.81 -10.28
N ALA A 54 -10.39 -15.41 -10.54
CA ALA A 54 -9.92 -15.09 -11.88
C ALA A 54 -9.92 -16.30 -12.83
N GLY A 55 -9.67 -17.50 -12.31
CA GLY A 55 -9.53 -18.74 -13.10
C GLY A 55 -8.16 -18.88 -13.77
N PHE A 56 -7.20 -18.02 -13.44
CA PHE A 56 -5.81 -18.06 -13.91
C PHE A 56 -4.87 -17.54 -12.80
N ALA A 57 -3.56 -17.63 -13.02
CA ALA A 57 -2.58 -17.18 -12.04
C ALA A 57 -2.58 -15.66 -11.94
N LEU A 58 -2.77 -15.14 -10.73
CA LEU A 58 -2.51 -13.77 -10.35
C LEU A 58 -1.41 -13.78 -9.30
N SER A 59 -0.47 -12.83 -9.37
CA SER A 59 0.53 -12.66 -8.32
C SER A 59 1.08 -11.23 -8.32
N GLY A 60 1.73 -10.83 -7.22
CA GLY A 60 2.24 -9.47 -7.06
C GLY A 60 1.10 -8.46 -7.10
N SER A 61 0.11 -8.61 -6.22
CA SER A 61 -1.01 -7.67 -6.12
C SER A 61 -0.58 -6.52 -5.24
N ASP A 62 -0.14 -5.41 -5.84
CA ASP A 62 0.53 -4.33 -5.13
C ASP A 62 -0.31 -3.04 -5.07
N GLY A 63 -0.89 -2.58 -6.17
CA GLY A 63 -1.69 -1.36 -6.24
C GLY A 63 -3.20 -1.61 -6.38
N LEU A 64 -3.98 -0.72 -5.79
CA LEU A 64 -5.43 -0.61 -6.02
C LEU A 64 -5.90 0.84 -5.90
N VAL A 65 -6.98 1.15 -6.61
CA VAL A 65 -7.71 2.42 -6.48
C VAL A 65 -9.21 2.15 -6.52
N VAL A 66 -9.98 2.99 -5.84
CA VAL A 66 -11.43 2.82 -5.67
C VAL A 66 -12.18 4.01 -6.25
N GLY A 67 -13.27 3.73 -6.95
CA GLY A 67 -14.21 4.73 -7.46
C GLY A 67 -15.38 4.08 -8.17
N ASP A 68 -16.43 4.82 -8.42
CA ASP A 68 -17.62 4.40 -9.16
C ASP A 68 -17.33 4.46 -10.67
N ILE A 69 -16.77 3.36 -11.21
CA ILE A 69 -16.24 3.29 -12.59
C ILE A 69 -17.37 3.24 -13.64
N ASP A 70 -18.49 2.60 -13.30
CA ASP A 70 -19.62 2.45 -14.22
C ASP A 70 -20.85 3.31 -13.85
N GLN A 71 -20.72 4.15 -12.83
CA GLN A 71 -21.73 5.08 -12.36
C GLN A 71 -23.01 4.42 -11.85
N ASP A 72 -22.87 3.24 -11.22
CA ASP A 72 -24.02 2.55 -10.64
C ASP A 72 -24.29 2.93 -9.17
N GLY A 73 -23.41 3.71 -8.55
CA GLY A 73 -23.49 4.22 -7.18
C GLY A 73 -22.84 3.32 -6.14
N PHE A 74 -22.09 2.32 -6.57
CA PHE A 74 -21.26 1.47 -5.70
C PHE A 74 -19.78 1.69 -6.01
N ASP A 75 -18.95 1.47 -5.00
CA ASP A 75 -17.50 1.51 -5.19
C ASP A 75 -17.05 0.29 -6.02
N ASP A 76 -16.26 0.56 -7.06
CA ASP A 76 -15.52 -0.41 -7.86
C ASP A 76 -14.04 -0.33 -7.52
N ILE A 77 -13.31 -1.40 -7.76
CA ILE A 77 -11.88 -1.48 -7.46
C ILE A 77 -11.11 -1.77 -8.74
N VAL A 78 -10.22 -0.87 -9.11
CA VAL A 78 -9.17 -1.17 -10.10
C VAL A 78 -7.96 -1.71 -9.35
N SER A 79 -7.49 -2.90 -9.70
CA SER A 79 -6.33 -3.54 -9.10
C SER A 79 -5.30 -3.96 -10.13
N VAL A 80 -4.04 -3.97 -9.73
CA VAL A 80 -2.92 -4.35 -10.58
C VAL A 80 -2.18 -5.55 -10.00
N HIS A 81 -1.73 -6.44 -10.89
CA HIS A 81 -1.07 -7.69 -10.54
C HIS A 81 0.15 -7.89 -11.43
N GLU A 82 1.34 -7.79 -10.85
CA GLU A 82 2.61 -7.87 -11.57
C GLU A 82 2.84 -9.22 -12.25
N SER A 83 2.25 -10.29 -11.71
CA SER A 83 2.42 -11.68 -12.18
C SER A 83 3.86 -12.18 -12.13
N ASP A 84 4.62 -11.72 -11.17
CA ASP A 84 6.04 -11.96 -11.03
C ASP A 84 6.42 -13.34 -10.48
N THR A 85 5.48 -14.29 -10.43
CA THR A 85 5.82 -15.71 -10.20
C THR A 85 6.80 -16.27 -11.24
N LEU A 86 6.80 -15.70 -12.45
CA LEU A 86 7.72 -16.04 -13.55
C LEU A 86 8.80 -14.98 -13.74
N TYR A 87 8.76 -13.91 -12.97
CA TYR A 87 9.60 -12.75 -13.10
C TYR A 87 10.49 -12.63 -11.86
N ASP A 88 11.80 -12.76 -12.08
CA ASP A 88 12.77 -12.44 -11.04
C ASP A 88 13.11 -10.95 -11.12
N SER A 89 12.33 -10.15 -10.38
CA SER A 89 12.58 -8.72 -10.25
C SER A 89 13.98 -8.41 -9.65
N SER A 90 14.79 -9.42 -9.27
CA SER A 90 16.13 -9.23 -8.70
C SER A 90 17.22 -8.90 -9.71
N THR A 91 17.00 -9.15 -10.98
CA THR A 91 18.01 -8.95 -12.02
C THR A 91 17.55 -7.88 -13.00
N HIS A 92 18.17 -6.71 -12.93
CA HIS A 92 18.05 -5.73 -14.03
C HIS A 92 18.89 -6.24 -15.21
N ASP A 93 18.21 -6.62 -16.29
CA ASP A 93 18.81 -6.96 -17.57
C ASP A 93 18.29 -5.93 -18.59
N ALA A 94 19.18 -5.15 -19.17
CA ALA A 94 18.81 -4.14 -20.19
C ALA A 94 18.19 -4.76 -21.46
N ASP A 95 18.46 -6.05 -21.71
CA ASP A 95 17.89 -6.81 -22.80
C ASP A 95 16.68 -7.68 -22.38
N PHE A 96 16.18 -7.47 -21.14
CA PHE A 96 15.07 -8.22 -20.59
C PHE A 96 13.78 -7.97 -21.38
N THR A 97 13.16 -9.07 -21.80
CA THR A 97 11.82 -9.03 -22.39
C THR A 97 10.82 -9.31 -21.27
N PRO A 98 9.91 -8.37 -20.94
CA PRO A 98 8.93 -8.59 -19.89
C PRO A 98 8.12 -9.86 -20.15
N PRO A 99 7.81 -10.66 -19.11
CA PRO A 99 6.85 -11.73 -19.25
C PRO A 99 5.48 -11.14 -19.63
N PRO A 100 4.72 -11.79 -20.51
CA PRO A 100 3.42 -11.29 -20.96
C PRO A 100 2.32 -11.66 -19.94
N GLU A 101 2.49 -11.36 -18.67
CA GLU A 101 1.66 -11.93 -17.61
C GLU A 101 1.08 -10.92 -16.61
N GLY A 102 1.44 -9.64 -16.71
CA GLY A 102 0.83 -8.58 -15.91
C GLY A 102 -0.68 -8.44 -16.20
N HIS A 103 -1.46 -8.09 -15.18
CA HIS A 103 -2.91 -7.92 -15.30
C HIS A 103 -3.36 -6.63 -14.62
N VAL A 104 -4.25 -5.91 -15.30
CA VAL A 104 -5.04 -4.81 -14.74
C VAL A 104 -6.49 -5.28 -14.71
N ARG A 105 -7.09 -5.30 -13.52
CA ARG A 105 -8.43 -5.85 -13.32
C ARG A 105 -9.36 -4.84 -12.67
N ILE A 106 -10.64 -4.99 -12.94
CA ILE A 106 -11.69 -4.26 -12.22
C ILE A 106 -12.59 -5.28 -11.54
N ALA A 107 -12.84 -5.05 -10.26
CA ALA A 107 -13.90 -5.68 -9.50
C ALA A 107 -15.03 -4.67 -9.35
N PHE A 108 -16.12 -4.84 -10.07
CA PHE A 108 -17.32 -4.01 -9.95
C PHE A 108 -18.12 -4.43 -8.73
N GLY A 109 -18.38 -3.47 -7.86
CA GLY A 109 -19.13 -3.67 -6.65
C GLY A 109 -20.64 -3.79 -6.85
N SER A 110 -21.34 -3.99 -5.76
CA SER A 110 -22.81 -4.09 -5.72
C SER A 110 -23.35 -3.67 -4.36
N ALA A 111 -24.67 -3.74 -4.20
CA ALA A 111 -25.31 -3.51 -2.90
C ALA A 111 -24.97 -4.57 -1.83
N ASP A 112 -24.43 -5.70 -2.22
CA ASP A 112 -23.92 -6.76 -1.35
C ASP A 112 -22.39 -6.72 -1.41
N PRO A 113 -21.68 -6.38 -0.33
CA PRO A 113 -20.23 -6.19 -0.33
C PRO A 113 -19.42 -7.47 -0.59
N ASP A 114 -20.08 -8.65 -0.56
CA ASP A 114 -19.48 -9.92 -0.89
C ASP A 114 -19.68 -10.32 -2.37
N ILE A 115 -20.39 -9.52 -3.17
CA ILE A 115 -20.70 -9.84 -4.58
C ILE A 115 -20.01 -8.87 -5.52
N TRP A 116 -19.00 -9.37 -6.23
CA TRP A 116 -18.19 -8.65 -7.18
C TRP A 116 -18.24 -9.24 -8.59
N THR A 117 -18.20 -8.40 -9.61
CA THR A 117 -18.07 -8.84 -11.01
C THR A 117 -16.69 -8.42 -11.53
N ASN A 118 -15.81 -9.41 -11.75
CA ASN A 118 -14.40 -9.16 -12.05
C ASN A 118 -14.12 -9.29 -13.55
N ILE A 119 -13.43 -8.31 -14.13
CA ILE A 119 -12.94 -8.34 -15.51
C ILE A 119 -11.46 -7.97 -15.59
N THR A 120 -10.78 -8.38 -16.67
CA THR A 120 -9.44 -7.90 -17.02
C THR A 120 -9.57 -6.83 -18.10
N ILE A 121 -8.96 -5.65 -17.91
CA ILE A 121 -9.02 -4.53 -18.86
C ILE A 121 -7.72 -4.32 -19.61
N ALA A 122 -6.59 -4.79 -19.08
CA ALA A 122 -5.31 -4.89 -19.77
C ALA A 122 -4.49 -6.06 -19.24
N GLU A 123 -3.67 -6.65 -20.10
CA GLU A 123 -2.82 -7.78 -19.73
C GLU A 123 -1.60 -7.90 -20.65
N GLY A 124 -0.65 -8.70 -20.22
CA GLY A 124 0.48 -9.09 -21.06
C GLY A 124 1.48 -7.96 -21.30
N THR A 125 1.94 -7.86 -22.54
CA THR A 125 2.99 -6.89 -22.90
C THR A 125 2.54 -5.42 -22.84
N ASP A 126 1.25 -5.17 -22.78
CA ASP A 126 0.73 -3.81 -22.61
C ASP A 126 0.82 -3.35 -21.14
N ALA A 127 0.73 -4.28 -20.22
CA ALA A 127 0.80 -4.04 -18.78
C ALA A 127 1.90 -4.90 -18.10
N PRO A 128 3.20 -4.71 -18.46
CA PRO A 128 4.29 -5.52 -17.94
C PRO A 128 4.64 -5.10 -16.49
N ALA A 129 4.38 -5.99 -15.53
CA ALA A 129 4.51 -5.74 -14.10
C ALA A 129 3.81 -4.43 -13.66
N PRO A 130 2.47 -4.36 -13.78
CA PRO A 130 1.73 -3.18 -13.36
C PRO A 130 1.79 -3.08 -11.83
N GLU A 131 2.17 -1.91 -11.33
CA GLU A 131 2.52 -1.67 -9.92
C GLU A 131 1.49 -0.77 -9.22
N ASP A 132 0.94 0.21 -9.95
CA ASP A 132 -0.05 1.13 -9.39
C ASP A 132 -1.01 1.62 -10.48
N ALA A 133 -2.17 2.11 -10.05
CA ALA A 133 -3.18 2.70 -10.91
C ALA A 133 -3.79 3.97 -10.31
N ALA A 134 -4.19 4.88 -11.19
CA ALA A 134 -4.96 6.07 -10.84
C ALA A 134 -6.19 6.17 -11.74
N ILE A 135 -7.25 6.80 -11.24
CA ILE A 135 -8.51 7.01 -11.97
C ILE A 135 -8.86 8.48 -12.03
N ALA A 136 -9.30 8.95 -13.20
CA ALA A 136 -9.92 10.26 -13.39
C ALA A 136 -10.64 10.32 -14.74
N ASP A 137 -11.59 11.22 -14.90
CA ASP A 137 -12.24 11.51 -16.18
C ASP A 137 -11.32 12.39 -17.03
N VAL A 138 -10.42 11.78 -17.80
CA VAL A 138 -9.38 12.46 -18.58
C VAL A 138 -9.94 13.01 -19.89
N ASN A 139 -10.91 12.31 -20.48
CA ASN A 139 -11.52 12.67 -21.76
C ASN A 139 -12.73 13.61 -21.61
N GLY A 140 -13.23 13.81 -20.40
CA GLY A 140 -14.38 14.69 -20.08
C GLY A 140 -15.74 14.10 -20.46
N ASP A 141 -15.86 12.76 -20.53
CA ASP A 141 -17.12 12.09 -20.87
C ASP A 141 -17.96 11.70 -19.65
N GLY A 142 -17.43 11.92 -18.45
CA GLY A 142 -18.06 11.69 -17.16
C GLY A 142 -17.73 10.32 -16.54
N PHE A 143 -17.06 9.42 -17.26
CA PHE A 143 -16.64 8.12 -16.73
C PHE A 143 -15.15 8.13 -16.38
N PRO A 144 -14.75 7.62 -15.20
CA PRO A 144 -13.34 7.58 -14.84
C PRO A 144 -12.53 6.66 -15.76
N ASP A 145 -11.49 7.20 -16.37
CA ASP A 145 -10.45 6.47 -17.11
C ASP A 145 -9.39 5.95 -16.13
N VAL A 146 -8.52 5.06 -16.59
CA VAL A 146 -7.45 4.48 -15.77
C VAL A 146 -6.09 4.78 -16.36
N MET A 147 -5.15 5.26 -15.53
CA MET A 147 -3.73 5.29 -15.84
C MET A 147 -3.02 4.25 -14.99
N VAL A 148 -2.13 3.46 -15.59
CA VAL A 148 -1.37 2.42 -14.90
C VAL A 148 0.13 2.69 -15.02
N ALA A 149 0.82 2.61 -13.90
CA ALA A 149 2.28 2.59 -13.83
C ALA A 149 2.77 1.15 -13.96
N THR A 150 3.67 0.89 -14.92
CA THR A 150 4.28 -0.43 -15.06
C THR A 150 5.75 -0.40 -14.66
N GLU A 151 6.14 -1.29 -13.77
CA GLU A 151 7.50 -1.33 -13.21
C GLU A 151 8.56 -1.68 -14.25
N LEU A 152 8.16 -2.30 -15.34
CA LEU A 152 9.11 -2.78 -16.37
C LEU A 152 9.23 -1.88 -17.59
N SER A 153 8.36 -0.88 -17.78
CA SER A 153 8.45 -0.25 -19.08
C SER A 153 7.86 1.17 -19.21
N HIS A 154 6.60 1.42 -18.86
CA HIS A 154 5.89 2.61 -19.34
C HIS A 154 4.67 2.95 -18.48
N LEU A 155 4.00 4.04 -18.86
CA LEU A 155 2.64 4.36 -18.43
C LEU A 155 1.67 3.96 -19.52
N ILE A 156 0.52 3.38 -19.13
CA ILE A 156 -0.56 3.04 -20.05
C ILE A 156 -1.85 3.74 -19.62
N TYR A 157 -2.46 4.45 -20.56
CA TYR A 157 -3.79 5.04 -20.44
C TYR A 157 -4.83 4.07 -20.99
N LEU A 158 -5.91 3.85 -20.23
CA LEU A 158 -7.02 2.98 -20.55
C LEU A 158 -8.30 3.80 -20.48
N GLN A 159 -8.93 4.03 -21.62
CA GLN A 159 -10.15 4.83 -21.71
C GLN A 159 -11.36 3.99 -21.34
N ASN A 160 -12.18 4.52 -20.42
CA ASN A 160 -13.42 3.88 -20.03
C ASN A 160 -14.44 3.89 -21.19
N PRO A 161 -14.98 2.74 -21.61
CA PRO A 161 -16.01 2.70 -22.65
C PRO A 161 -17.42 3.09 -22.14
N GLY A 162 -17.50 3.79 -21.00
CA GLY A 162 -18.73 4.32 -20.45
C GLY A 162 -19.71 3.23 -20.00
N GLN A 163 -20.95 3.29 -20.42
CA GLN A 163 -22.01 2.32 -20.07
C GLN A 163 -21.67 0.87 -20.43
N GLN A 164 -20.60 0.64 -21.16
CA GLN A 164 -20.17 -0.71 -21.56
C GLN A 164 -18.90 -1.15 -20.82
N SER A 165 -18.51 -0.45 -19.75
CA SER A 165 -17.28 -0.69 -18.98
C SER A 165 -17.11 -2.14 -18.53
N ARG A 166 -18.21 -2.84 -18.21
CA ARG A 166 -18.21 -4.25 -17.78
C ARG A 166 -18.04 -5.26 -18.90
N THR A 167 -18.21 -4.87 -20.18
CA THR A 167 -18.35 -5.84 -21.29
C THR A 167 -17.58 -5.50 -22.55
N ALA A 168 -17.26 -4.24 -22.79
CA ALA A 168 -16.48 -3.81 -23.94
C ALA A 168 -14.98 -3.91 -23.66
N GLU A 169 -14.21 -3.99 -24.74
CA GLU A 169 -12.76 -3.77 -24.67
C GLU A 169 -12.48 -2.31 -24.31
N TRP A 170 -11.52 -2.08 -23.42
CA TRP A 170 -11.07 -0.75 -23.05
C TRP A 170 -10.04 -0.25 -24.06
N PRO A 171 -10.33 0.81 -24.84
CA PRO A 171 -9.34 1.45 -25.71
C PRO A 171 -8.15 1.93 -24.88
N ARG A 172 -6.93 1.81 -25.43
CA ARG A 172 -5.73 2.11 -24.66
C ARG A 172 -4.62 2.74 -25.47
N LEU A 173 -3.77 3.46 -24.78
CA LEU A 173 -2.56 4.07 -25.32
C LEU A 173 -1.39 3.85 -24.36
N ILE A 174 -0.31 3.23 -24.82
CA ILE A 174 0.98 3.31 -24.13
C ILE A 174 1.55 4.69 -24.42
N LEU A 175 1.82 5.49 -23.37
CA LEU A 175 2.34 6.83 -23.55
C LEU A 175 3.71 6.80 -24.24
N PRO A 176 3.86 7.30 -25.50
CA PRO A 176 5.07 7.08 -26.29
C PRO A 176 6.34 7.63 -25.63
N MET A 177 6.20 8.74 -24.87
CA MET A 177 7.32 9.39 -24.21
C MET A 177 7.87 8.58 -23.01
N THR A 178 7.10 7.62 -22.48
CA THR A 178 7.51 6.81 -21.33
C THR A 178 8.09 5.46 -21.72
N GLN A 179 7.84 5.01 -22.96
CA GLN A 179 8.18 3.67 -23.41
C GLN A 179 9.69 3.42 -23.39
N GLY A 180 10.13 2.40 -22.65
CA GLY A 180 11.54 2.01 -22.53
C GLY A 180 12.42 2.98 -21.77
N LYS A 181 11.85 3.98 -21.06
CA LYS A 181 12.64 4.98 -20.31
C LYS A 181 12.96 4.60 -18.88
N GLY A 182 12.34 3.57 -18.32
CA GLY A 182 12.63 3.15 -16.96
C GLY A 182 11.47 2.41 -16.30
N SER A 183 11.41 2.50 -14.98
CA SER A 183 10.47 1.83 -14.11
C SER A 183 9.55 2.84 -13.46
N TYR A 184 8.24 2.66 -13.60
CA TYR A 184 7.22 3.50 -12.98
C TYR A 184 6.50 2.70 -11.89
N ILE A 185 6.53 3.22 -10.66
CA ILE A 185 6.03 2.49 -9.49
C ILE A 185 4.78 3.14 -8.87
N ARG A 186 4.58 4.44 -9.10
CA ARG A 186 3.38 5.17 -8.66
C ARG A 186 2.92 6.11 -9.77
N VAL A 187 1.61 6.26 -9.87
CA VAL A 187 0.96 7.23 -10.75
C VAL A 187 -0.24 7.85 -10.04
N PHE A 188 -0.45 9.12 -10.30
CA PHE A 188 -1.55 9.90 -9.73
C PHE A 188 -2.20 10.75 -10.80
N PHE A 189 -3.45 11.18 -10.54
CA PHE A 189 -4.09 12.24 -11.30
C PHE A 189 -4.37 13.43 -10.39
N ALA A 190 -4.18 14.63 -10.91
CA ALA A 190 -4.55 15.88 -10.27
C ALA A 190 -4.80 16.96 -11.33
N ASP A 191 -5.81 17.79 -11.13
CA ASP A 191 -6.03 19.02 -11.89
C ASP A 191 -5.21 20.14 -11.24
N LEU A 192 -3.97 20.31 -11.73
CA LEU A 192 -2.96 21.19 -11.11
C LEU A 192 -3.14 22.68 -11.47
N ASP A 193 -3.87 23.00 -12.54
CA ASP A 193 -4.14 24.37 -12.95
C ASP A 193 -5.64 24.73 -12.98
N SER A 194 -6.46 23.85 -12.39
CA SER A 194 -7.91 24.05 -12.24
C SER A 194 -8.63 24.29 -13.57
N ASP A 195 -8.13 23.70 -14.66
CA ASP A 195 -8.75 23.80 -15.99
C ASP A 195 -9.86 22.76 -16.22
N GLY A 196 -10.06 21.83 -15.27
CA GLY A 196 -11.05 20.76 -15.28
C GLY A 196 -10.56 19.49 -15.98
N ARG A 197 -9.29 19.41 -16.36
CA ARG A 197 -8.64 18.22 -16.93
C ARG A 197 -7.48 17.79 -16.02
N PRO A 198 -7.48 16.57 -15.49
CA PRO A 198 -6.41 16.13 -14.62
C PRO A 198 -5.13 15.83 -15.42
N GLU A 199 -4.00 16.25 -14.88
CA GLU A 199 -2.69 15.77 -15.29
C GLU A 199 -2.38 14.44 -14.64
N ALA A 200 -1.68 13.54 -15.38
CA ALA A 200 -1.04 12.40 -14.75
C ALA A 200 0.33 12.80 -14.19
N ILE A 201 0.66 12.30 -13.00
CA ILE A 201 1.93 12.57 -12.31
C ILE A 201 2.58 11.23 -12.01
N ALA A 202 3.84 11.05 -12.41
CA ALA A 202 4.55 9.82 -12.13
C ALA A 202 6.02 10.02 -11.84
N SER A 203 6.56 9.14 -11.01
CA SER A 203 7.98 9.05 -10.70
C SER A 203 8.63 7.92 -11.50
N ASN A 204 9.67 8.23 -12.26
CA ASN A 204 10.49 7.24 -12.92
C ASN A 204 11.58 6.74 -11.96
N LYS A 205 11.40 5.57 -11.38
CA LYS A 205 12.35 4.95 -10.46
C LYS A 205 13.70 4.59 -11.10
N GLY A 206 13.76 4.54 -12.43
CA GLY A 206 14.93 4.16 -13.21
C GLY A 206 15.04 2.66 -13.39
N ALA A 207 15.77 1.98 -12.51
CA ALA A 207 15.85 0.53 -12.53
C ALA A 207 14.73 -0.09 -11.69
N GLN A 208 14.24 -1.24 -12.11
CA GLN A 208 13.24 -1.98 -11.36
C GLN A 208 13.77 -2.37 -9.97
N ARG A 209 14.96 -2.96 -9.89
CA ARG A 209 15.67 -3.20 -8.61
C ARG A 209 16.94 -2.36 -8.55
N PRO A 210 16.84 -1.15 -7.99
CA PRO A 210 17.97 -0.27 -7.94
C PRO A 210 19.13 -0.86 -7.14
N GLY A 211 20.28 -0.98 -7.79
CA GLY A 211 21.54 -1.34 -7.17
C GLY A 211 22.45 -0.12 -6.95
N PRO A 212 23.68 -0.31 -6.44
CA PRO A 212 24.61 0.78 -6.14
C PRO A 212 24.89 1.73 -7.30
N LYS A 213 24.78 1.28 -8.55
CA LYS A 213 24.98 2.11 -9.73
C LYS A 213 23.78 3.03 -9.98
N ASP A 214 22.57 2.53 -9.73
CA ASP A 214 21.34 3.25 -9.96
C ASP A 214 21.16 4.38 -8.93
N TYR A 215 21.65 4.18 -7.72
CA TYR A 215 21.68 5.23 -6.69
C TYR A 215 22.59 6.43 -7.02
N ALA A 216 23.42 6.32 -8.05
CA ALA A 216 24.26 7.39 -8.54
C ALA A 216 23.66 8.17 -9.72
N VAL A 217 22.47 7.76 -10.16
CA VAL A 217 21.77 8.37 -11.31
C VAL A 217 20.47 8.99 -10.80
N SER A 218 20.19 10.21 -11.24
CA SER A 218 18.91 10.87 -10.98
C SER A 218 17.99 10.67 -12.18
N THR A 219 16.74 10.34 -11.91
CA THR A 219 15.66 10.12 -12.87
C THR A 219 14.52 11.11 -12.63
N PRO A 220 13.69 11.41 -13.63
CA PRO A 220 12.69 12.46 -13.50
C PRO A 220 11.47 12.05 -12.67
N VAL A 221 10.87 13.05 -12.06
CA VAL A 221 9.46 13.10 -11.71
C VAL A 221 8.80 14.00 -12.75
N SER A 222 7.74 13.51 -13.39
CA SER A 222 7.15 14.18 -14.54
C SER A 222 5.65 14.34 -14.42
N ILE A 223 5.13 15.40 -15.04
CA ILE A 223 3.71 15.66 -15.29
C ILE A 223 3.44 15.33 -16.75
N TYR A 224 2.35 14.63 -16.99
CA TYR A 224 1.87 14.27 -18.33
C TYR A 224 0.52 14.95 -18.54
N ARG A 225 0.50 15.95 -19.42
CA ARG A 225 -0.70 16.72 -19.75
C ARG A 225 -1.27 16.28 -21.10
N VAL A 226 -2.57 16.07 -21.17
CA VAL A 226 -3.28 15.82 -22.43
C VAL A 226 -3.96 17.10 -22.92
N THR A 227 -3.76 17.41 -24.20
CA THR A 227 -4.31 18.64 -24.83
C THR A 227 -5.33 18.36 -25.93
N GLY A 228 -5.56 17.09 -26.26
CA GLY A 228 -6.47 16.64 -27.32
C GLY A 228 -7.17 15.34 -26.97
N ASP A 229 -7.23 14.41 -27.93
CA ASP A 229 -7.74 13.06 -27.72
C ASP A 229 -6.72 12.25 -26.88
N PRO A 230 -7.10 11.71 -25.71
CA PRO A 230 -6.19 10.93 -24.88
C PRO A 230 -5.69 9.63 -25.53
N LEU A 231 -6.37 9.13 -26.56
CA LEU A 231 -5.92 7.97 -27.34
C LEU A 231 -4.92 8.32 -28.46
N ASP A 232 -4.66 9.61 -28.68
CA ASP A 232 -3.63 10.10 -29.59
C ASP A 232 -2.35 10.44 -28.83
N GLY A 233 -1.27 9.69 -29.07
CA GLY A 233 0.02 9.92 -28.39
C GLY A 233 0.62 11.31 -28.62
N ASP A 234 0.32 11.97 -29.75
CA ASP A 234 0.77 13.33 -30.03
C ASP A 234 0.03 14.39 -29.20
N SER A 235 -1.09 14.02 -28.56
CA SER A 235 -1.86 14.89 -27.66
C SER A 235 -1.25 15.00 -26.27
N TRP A 236 -0.35 14.11 -25.88
CA TRP A 236 0.30 14.10 -24.58
C TRP A 236 1.62 14.86 -24.58
N GLN A 237 1.86 15.59 -23.51
CA GLN A 237 3.08 16.36 -23.28
C GLN A 237 3.68 16.00 -21.93
N GLU A 238 4.97 15.64 -21.92
CA GLU A 238 5.74 15.37 -20.70
C GLU A 238 6.47 16.65 -20.26
N THR A 239 6.42 16.92 -18.96
CA THR A 239 7.19 17.99 -18.33
C THR A 239 7.87 17.46 -17.08
N ASP A 240 9.20 17.40 -17.09
CA ASP A 240 9.98 17.02 -15.92
C ASP A 240 9.96 18.18 -14.90
N ILE A 241 9.55 17.88 -13.68
CA ILE A 241 9.48 18.87 -12.58
C ILE A 241 10.69 18.80 -11.67
N GLY A 242 11.38 17.66 -11.58
CA GLY A 242 12.58 17.47 -10.79
C GLY A 242 13.27 16.15 -11.09
N TYR A 243 14.50 16.01 -10.57
CA TYR A 243 15.33 14.82 -10.76
C TYR A 243 15.85 14.32 -9.43
N TYR A 244 15.61 13.03 -9.13
CA TYR A 244 15.97 12.42 -7.86
C TYR A 244 16.61 11.04 -8.07
N SER A 245 17.41 10.60 -7.12
CA SER A 245 17.92 9.23 -7.10
C SER A 245 16.82 8.28 -6.63
N VAL A 246 16.36 7.40 -7.52
CA VAL A 246 15.30 6.43 -7.23
C VAL A 246 14.05 7.09 -6.60
N PRO A 247 13.37 8.02 -7.31
CA PRO A 247 12.10 8.56 -6.84
C PRO A 247 11.03 7.45 -6.86
N GLN A 248 10.22 7.37 -5.80
CA GLN A 248 9.23 6.30 -5.63
C GLN A 248 7.80 6.80 -5.44
N ASN A 249 7.64 8.09 -5.12
CA ASN A 249 6.35 8.70 -4.91
C ASN A 249 6.33 10.11 -5.47
N SER A 250 5.17 10.55 -5.96
CA SER A 250 4.93 11.90 -6.48
C SER A 250 3.45 12.29 -6.27
N GLU A 251 3.01 12.19 -5.03
CA GLU A 251 1.60 12.29 -4.64
C GLU A 251 1.11 13.73 -4.60
N PRO A 252 -0.02 14.07 -5.25
CA PRO A 252 -0.62 15.38 -5.17
C PRO A 252 -1.36 15.57 -3.84
N ILE A 253 -1.09 16.69 -3.16
CA ILE A 253 -1.76 17.08 -1.92
C ILE A 253 -1.58 18.57 -1.64
N ASP A 254 -2.59 19.25 -1.15
CA ASP A 254 -2.51 20.62 -0.65
C ASP A 254 -1.81 20.61 0.72
N ILE A 255 -0.46 20.62 0.71
CA ILE A 255 0.32 20.47 1.95
C ILE A 255 0.40 21.77 2.76
N ASP A 256 0.29 22.93 2.12
CA ASP A 256 0.42 24.21 2.80
C ASP A 256 -0.94 24.90 3.06
N GLY A 257 -2.05 24.27 2.63
CA GLY A 257 -3.41 24.69 2.95
C GLY A 257 -3.87 25.93 2.19
N ASP A 258 -3.29 26.21 1.01
CA ASP A 258 -3.65 27.39 0.21
C ASP A 258 -4.76 27.11 -0.82
N GLY A 259 -5.13 25.84 -1.02
CA GLY A 259 -6.21 25.38 -1.88
C GLY A 259 -5.73 24.90 -3.25
N ASP A 260 -4.47 25.03 -3.59
CA ASP A 260 -3.85 24.48 -4.80
C ASP A 260 -3.15 23.14 -4.47
N LEU A 261 -3.23 22.13 -5.37
CA LEU A 261 -2.56 20.86 -5.13
C LEU A 261 -1.06 20.98 -5.39
N ASP A 262 -0.27 20.67 -4.38
CA ASP A 262 1.17 20.50 -4.42
C ASP A 262 1.55 19.07 -4.83
N ILE A 263 2.82 18.78 -5.05
CA ILE A 263 3.30 17.41 -5.32
C ILE A 263 4.37 17.04 -4.29
N ILE A 264 4.11 16.02 -3.47
CA ILE A 264 5.12 15.48 -2.55
C ILE A 264 5.91 14.37 -3.25
N VAL A 265 7.24 14.49 -3.22
CA VAL A 265 8.17 13.54 -3.81
C VAL A 265 8.95 12.81 -2.73
N GLY A 266 8.90 11.47 -2.78
CA GLY A 266 9.76 10.61 -1.98
C GLY A 266 10.92 10.05 -2.80
N SER A 267 12.15 10.17 -2.29
CA SER A 267 13.36 9.64 -2.92
C SER A 267 14.05 8.62 -2.04
N ARG A 268 14.00 7.35 -2.47
CA ARG A 268 14.66 6.24 -1.78
C ARG A 268 16.18 6.37 -1.81
N GLY A 269 16.74 6.80 -2.95
CA GLY A 269 18.19 6.93 -3.10
C GLY A 269 18.76 8.05 -2.25
N GLU A 270 18.04 9.15 -2.10
CA GLU A 270 18.44 10.29 -1.30
C GLU A 270 17.95 10.21 0.16
N GLN A 271 17.03 9.29 0.44
CA GLN A 271 16.37 9.11 1.74
C GLN A 271 15.80 10.43 2.28
N ARG A 272 15.08 11.13 1.42
CA ARG A 272 14.46 12.41 1.73
C ARG A 272 13.09 12.55 1.04
N ILE A 273 12.33 13.48 1.58
CA ILE A 273 11.09 14.00 1.00
C ILE A 273 11.33 15.45 0.59
N ALA A 274 10.76 15.84 -0.53
CA ALA A 274 10.62 17.23 -0.94
C ALA A 274 9.18 17.44 -1.44
N TYR A 275 8.74 18.69 -1.57
CA TYR A 275 7.51 18.98 -2.27
C TYR A 275 7.70 20.09 -3.29
N PHE A 276 6.87 20.07 -4.30
CA PHE A 276 6.75 21.14 -5.27
C PHE A 276 5.51 21.93 -4.92
N GLU A 277 5.73 23.11 -4.35
CA GLU A 277 4.69 24.07 -4.05
C GLU A 277 4.07 24.57 -5.36
N ASN A 278 2.76 24.40 -5.52
CA ASN A 278 2.03 24.98 -6.62
C ASN A 278 1.74 26.44 -6.30
N MET A 279 2.21 27.31 -7.16
CA MET A 279 2.05 28.77 -6.98
C MET A 279 0.70 29.28 -7.44
N GLY A 280 -0.22 28.39 -7.78
CA GLY A 280 -1.57 28.67 -8.25
C GLY A 280 -1.68 29.44 -9.55
N GLY A 281 -2.90 29.60 -10.01
CA GLY A 281 -3.28 30.34 -11.20
C GLY A 281 -3.64 29.44 -12.39
N ASP A 282 -3.78 30.03 -13.57
CA ASP A 282 -4.22 29.39 -14.80
C ASP A 282 -3.13 28.58 -15.55
N LYS A 283 -2.01 28.34 -14.90
CA LYS A 283 -0.87 27.58 -15.44
C LYS A 283 -0.15 26.87 -14.30
N ILE A 284 0.29 25.67 -14.54
CA ILE A 284 1.11 24.90 -13.61
C ILE A 284 2.43 25.63 -13.37
N ARG A 285 2.66 26.05 -12.15
CA ARG A 285 3.90 26.71 -11.69
C ARG A 285 4.33 26.10 -10.38
N LEU A 286 5.32 25.25 -10.44
CA LEU A 286 5.82 24.50 -9.30
C LEU A 286 7.19 25.02 -8.85
N GLU A 287 7.36 25.21 -7.55
CA GLU A 287 8.64 25.56 -6.95
C GLU A 287 9.05 24.48 -5.93
N GLU A 288 10.21 23.85 -6.15
CA GLU A 288 10.71 22.85 -5.20
C GLU A 288 11.00 23.46 -3.84
N ARG A 289 10.51 22.80 -2.79
CA ARG A 289 10.77 23.11 -1.38
C ARG A 289 11.34 21.89 -0.68
N ALA A 290 12.48 22.04 -0.06
CA ALA A 290 13.07 20.97 0.73
C ALA A 290 12.36 20.83 2.08
N ILE A 291 12.01 19.59 2.46
CA ILE A 291 11.53 19.25 3.79
C ILE A 291 12.72 18.84 4.64
N GLY A 292 13.13 19.72 5.56
CA GLY A 292 14.25 19.49 6.47
C GLY A 292 13.85 18.65 7.68
N ILE A 293 13.84 17.31 7.56
CA ILE A 293 13.42 16.42 8.63
C ILE A 293 14.53 16.26 9.68
N VAL A 294 14.16 16.46 10.95
CA VAL A 294 15.04 16.25 12.11
C VAL A 294 14.54 15.07 12.92
N GLY A 295 15.44 14.14 13.21
CA GLY A 295 15.18 13.00 14.10
C GLY A 295 15.06 11.65 13.42
N ALA A 296 14.72 11.57 12.15
CA ALA A 296 14.66 10.32 11.38
C ALA A 296 15.05 10.55 9.91
N ARG A 297 15.27 9.46 9.17
CA ARG A 297 15.35 9.46 7.71
C ARG A 297 14.12 8.76 7.16
N VAL A 298 13.64 9.25 6.03
CA VAL A 298 12.48 8.72 5.30
C VAL A 298 12.86 8.54 3.84
N ASP A 299 12.28 7.55 3.18
CA ASP A 299 12.40 7.39 1.74
C ASP A 299 11.15 7.87 1.00
N GLY A 300 10.04 8.06 1.72
CA GLY A 300 8.81 8.63 1.20
C GLY A 300 8.08 7.74 0.20
N PHE A 301 8.17 6.42 0.34
CA PHE A 301 7.47 5.50 -0.56
C PHE A 301 5.95 5.51 -0.31
N ASN A 302 5.52 5.08 0.86
CA ASN A 302 4.13 5.16 1.29
C ASN A 302 4.00 6.16 2.43
N MET A 303 3.11 7.12 2.25
CA MET A 303 2.83 8.19 3.20
C MET A 303 1.32 8.42 3.27
N VAL A 304 0.86 8.87 4.41
CA VAL A 304 -0.48 9.41 4.61
C VAL A 304 -0.38 10.73 5.35
N TYR A 305 -1.41 11.57 5.24
CA TYR A 305 -1.35 12.94 5.70
C TYR A 305 -2.55 13.25 6.59
N SER A 306 -2.32 13.86 7.73
CA SER A 306 -3.36 14.32 8.65
C SER A 306 -2.78 15.37 9.60
N ASP A 307 -3.62 16.27 10.06
CA ASP A 307 -3.32 17.13 11.22
C ASP A 307 -3.39 16.26 12.50
N ILE A 308 -2.28 15.55 12.78
CA ILE A 308 -2.26 14.55 13.86
C ILE A 308 -2.15 15.19 15.24
N ASN A 309 -1.64 16.41 15.31
CA ASN A 309 -1.42 17.14 16.56
C ASN A 309 -2.48 18.22 16.85
N GLY A 310 -3.41 18.45 15.92
CA GLY A 310 -4.50 19.43 16.06
C GLY A 310 -4.05 20.89 15.92
N ASP A 311 -2.94 21.15 15.20
CA ASP A 311 -2.41 22.50 15.06
C ASP A 311 -2.83 23.22 13.76
N GLY A 312 -3.66 22.55 12.94
CA GLY A 312 -4.22 23.07 11.70
C GLY A 312 -3.33 22.87 10.47
N LEU A 313 -2.21 22.17 10.58
CA LEU A 313 -1.30 21.85 9.49
C LEU A 313 -1.28 20.35 9.21
N LEU A 314 -1.10 19.97 7.96
CA LEU A 314 -0.98 18.56 7.58
C LEU A 314 0.42 18.03 7.95
N ASP A 315 0.44 17.00 8.79
CA ASP A 315 1.65 16.25 9.11
C ASP A 315 1.83 15.09 8.12
N ILE A 316 3.06 14.61 7.95
CA ILE A 316 3.40 13.45 7.12
C ILE A 316 3.57 12.23 8.02
N ILE A 317 2.82 11.16 7.78
CA ILE A 317 2.90 9.92 8.52
C ILE A 317 3.48 8.84 7.61
N GLY A 318 4.46 8.08 8.10
CA GLY A 318 5.06 7.05 7.26
C GLY A 318 6.13 6.20 7.94
N PRO A 319 6.60 5.14 7.25
CA PRO A 319 7.76 4.38 7.68
C PRO A 319 9.02 5.23 7.68
N THR A 320 9.83 5.06 8.70
CA THR A 320 11.09 5.80 8.86
C THR A 320 12.21 4.86 9.27
N SER A 321 13.44 5.35 9.30
CA SER A 321 14.60 4.61 9.81
C SER A 321 14.49 4.19 11.29
N LYS A 322 13.46 4.66 12.01
CA LYS A 322 13.23 4.36 13.44
C LYS A 322 11.96 3.58 13.73
N GLY A 323 11.15 3.33 12.73
CA GLY A 323 9.83 2.72 12.84
C GLY A 323 8.76 3.60 12.18
N LEU A 324 7.50 3.31 12.47
CA LEU A 324 6.38 4.15 12.05
C LEU A 324 6.38 5.44 12.87
N GLY A 325 6.24 6.56 12.21
CA GLY A 325 6.21 7.85 12.88
C GLY A 325 5.48 8.92 12.08
N TRP A 326 5.31 10.05 12.67
CA TRP A 326 4.79 11.24 12.04
C TRP A 326 5.81 12.38 12.10
N ILE A 327 5.74 13.25 11.13
CA ILE A 327 6.70 14.33 10.90
C ILE A 327 5.90 15.61 10.93
N ALA A 328 6.04 16.35 12.05
CA ALA A 328 5.29 17.55 12.32
C ALA A 328 5.65 18.67 11.36
N GLN A 329 4.66 19.20 10.66
CA GLN A 329 4.81 20.40 9.85
C GLN A 329 5.07 21.62 10.75
N PRO A 330 6.08 22.44 10.46
CA PRO A 330 6.37 23.60 11.30
C PRO A 330 5.42 24.76 10.98
N GLN A 331 5.01 25.50 12.02
CA GLN A 331 4.16 26.70 11.90
C GLN A 331 4.78 27.81 11.05
N ARG A 332 6.08 27.79 10.83
CA ARG A 332 6.77 28.77 9.98
C ARG A 332 7.48 28.07 8.84
N LYS A 333 7.12 28.44 7.63
CA LYS A 333 7.74 27.94 6.40
C LYS A 333 9.25 28.07 6.43
N GLY A 334 9.95 26.97 6.16
CA GLY A 334 11.42 26.90 6.17
C GLY A 334 12.05 26.47 7.49
N ASP A 335 11.28 26.33 8.58
CA ASP A 335 11.75 25.69 9.81
C ASP A 335 11.80 24.15 9.63
N ALA A 336 12.48 23.47 10.55
CA ALA A 336 12.64 22.03 10.48
C ALA A 336 11.35 21.27 10.85
N TRP A 337 11.06 20.20 10.10
CA TRP A 337 10.02 19.26 10.40
C TRP A 337 10.51 18.24 11.41
N ASN A 338 9.79 18.06 12.51
CA ASN A 338 10.25 17.23 13.61
C ASN A 338 9.60 15.85 13.59
N PHE A 339 10.42 14.82 13.69
CA PHE A 339 9.97 13.44 13.76
C PHE A 339 9.48 13.07 15.16
N HIS A 340 8.35 12.37 15.21
CA HIS A 340 7.77 11.74 16.41
C HIS A 340 7.52 10.27 16.14
N LEU A 341 7.95 9.40 17.05
CA LEU A 341 7.76 7.96 16.94
C LEU A 341 6.34 7.58 17.36
N ILE A 342 5.62 6.87 16.50
CA ILE A 342 4.36 6.21 16.82
C ILE A 342 4.63 4.84 17.42
N GLY A 343 5.38 4.00 16.71
CA GLY A 343 5.70 2.67 17.17
C GLY A 343 6.46 1.82 16.17
N THR A 344 6.50 0.52 16.43
CA THR A 344 7.18 -0.43 15.53
C THR A 344 6.39 -1.74 15.45
N ILE A 345 6.46 -2.36 14.29
CA ILE A 345 5.97 -3.73 14.05
C ILE A 345 7.13 -4.73 13.87
N SER A 346 8.34 -4.34 14.30
CA SER A 346 9.52 -5.23 14.23
C SER A 346 9.20 -6.64 14.74
N PRO A 347 9.76 -7.71 14.13
CA PRO A 347 10.76 -7.70 13.05
C PRO A 347 10.16 -7.49 11.65
N ASP A 348 8.83 -7.32 11.55
CA ASP A 348 8.14 -7.11 10.30
C ASP A 348 8.41 -5.68 9.77
N LEU A 349 8.37 -5.48 8.46
CA LEU A 349 8.72 -4.22 7.80
C LEU A 349 7.44 -3.51 7.37
N ALA A 350 7.17 -2.35 7.94
CA ALA A 350 6.03 -1.53 7.55
C ALA A 350 6.16 -1.08 6.09
N VAL A 351 5.07 -1.22 5.32
CA VAL A 351 4.99 -0.78 3.93
C VAL A 351 3.67 -0.06 3.64
N GLY A 352 2.54 -0.73 3.67
CA GLY A 352 1.22 -0.11 3.46
C GLY A 352 0.73 0.65 4.68
N LEU A 353 0.00 1.73 4.44
CA LEU A 353 -0.56 2.59 5.47
C LEU A 353 -1.94 3.07 5.08
N GLU A 354 -2.78 3.29 6.08
CA GLU A 354 -4.05 4.01 5.96
C GLU A 354 -4.40 4.67 7.29
N ILE A 355 -5.21 5.71 7.24
CA ILE A 355 -5.69 6.43 8.41
C ILE A 355 -7.21 6.38 8.50
N ALA A 356 -7.73 6.13 9.69
CA ALA A 356 -9.16 6.17 9.98
C ALA A 356 -9.40 6.31 11.49
N ASP A 357 -10.58 6.76 11.89
CA ASP A 357 -11.06 6.62 13.27
C ASP A 357 -11.61 5.20 13.46
N ILE A 358 -10.68 4.25 13.73
CA ILE A 358 -10.98 2.80 13.79
C ILE A 358 -11.87 2.47 14.99
N ASN A 359 -11.62 3.13 16.13
CA ASN A 359 -12.30 2.82 17.38
C ASN A 359 -13.50 3.74 17.66
N SER A 360 -13.81 4.67 16.75
CA SER A 360 -14.89 5.67 16.87
C SER A 360 -14.77 6.55 18.14
N ASP A 361 -13.55 7.01 18.43
CA ASP A 361 -13.30 7.94 19.53
C ASP A 361 -13.09 9.39 19.08
N GLY A 362 -13.12 9.64 17.77
CA GLY A 362 -12.97 10.97 17.16
C GLY A 362 -11.52 11.34 16.85
N HIS A 363 -10.57 10.44 17.05
CA HIS A 363 -9.16 10.61 16.72
C HIS A 363 -8.74 9.68 15.58
N ILE A 364 -7.81 10.14 14.76
CA ILE A 364 -7.30 9.34 13.64
C ILE A 364 -6.29 8.31 14.16
N ASP A 365 -6.60 7.04 13.93
CA ASP A 365 -5.72 5.89 14.11
C ASP A 365 -4.97 5.57 12.83
N ILE A 366 -3.94 4.70 12.92
CA ILE A 366 -3.10 4.35 11.77
C ILE A 366 -3.08 2.84 11.59
N LEU A 367 -3.64 2.36 10.48
CA LEU A 367 -3.48 0.98 10.03
C LEU A 367 -2.13 0.83 9.30
N VAL A 368 -1.45 -0.30 9.53
CA VAL A 368 -0.16 -0.59 8.91
C VAL A 368 -0.11 -2.03 8.42
N GLY A 369 0.33 -2.18 7.17
CA GLY A 369 0.67 -3.46 6.56
C GLY A 369 2.17 -3.68 6.50
N SER A 370 2.60 -4.92 6.38
CA SER A 370 4.00 -5.28 6.25
C SER A 370 4.26 -6.21 5.08
N TYR A 371 5.54 -6.41 4.81
CA TYR A 371 6.08 -7.15 3.68
C TYR A 371 6.89 -8.36 4.15
N SER A 372 6.52 -9.55 3.67
CA SER A 372 7.29 -10.78 3.90
C SER A 372 8.48 -10.85 2.95
N LEU A 373 9.68 -10.84 3.50
CA LEU A 373 10.91 -11.02 2.74
C LEU A 373 11.10 -12.49 2.33
N GLY A 374 11.76 -12.72 1.20
CA GLY A 374 12.16 -14.04 0.71
C GLY A 374 11.63 -14.33 -0.69
N GLU A 375 12.08 -15.45 -1.25
CA GLU A 375 11.63 -15.90 -2.57
C GLU A 375 10.13 -16.19 -2.54
N ARG A 376 9.40 -15.64 -3.50
CA ARG A 376 7.99 -15.90 -3.71
C ARG A 376 7.79 -17.39 -4.05
N GLY A 377 6.89 -18.07 -3.34
CA GLY A 377 6.60 -19.50 -3.56
C GLY A 377 7.43 -20.50 -2.76
N ASP A 378 8.52 -20.14 -2.07
CA ASP A 378 9.29 -21.06 -1.21
C ASP A 378 8.97 -20.87 0.29
N ASP A 379 8.04 -21.67 0.77
CA ASP A 379 7.66 -21.70 2.18
C ASP A 379 8.66 -22.43 3.10
N LYS A 380 9.63 -23.14 2.53
CA LYS A 380 10.53 -24.00 3.32
C LYS A 380 11.51 -23.21 4.17
N ASN A 381 11.89 -22.02 3.69
CA ASN A 381 12.94 -21.21 4.29
C ASN A 381 12.41 -20.00 5.07
N ILE A 382 11.10 -19.87 5.25
CA ILE A 382 10.52 -18.73 5.97
C ILE A 382 10.85 -18.83 7.47
N ASN A 383 11.59 -17.84 7.94
CA ASN A 383 11.98 -17.72 9.33
C ASN A 383 10.92 -16.93 10.11
N LYS A 384 10.29 -17.53 11.11
CA LYS A 384 9.30 -16.87 11.96
C LYS A 384 9.84 -15.62 12.69
N HIS A 385 11.16 -15.51 12.85
CA HIS A 385 11.83 -14.35 13.45
C HIS A 385 12.26 -13.29 12.42
N GLY A 386 12.00 -13.52 11.14
CA GLY A 386 12.20 -12.56 10.07
C GLY A 386 10.94 -11.74 9.80
N ALA A 387 11.03 -10.85 8.80
CA ALA A 387 9.89 -10.07 8.34
C ALA A 387 8.86 -10.97 7.66
N LEU A 388 7.62 -10.89 8.11
CA LEU A 388 6.45 -11.63 7.63
C LEU A 388 5.34 -10.65 7.22
N GLY A 389 4.30 -11.15 6.58
CA GLY A 389 3.10 -10.37 6.25
C GLY A 389 2.28 -10.11 7.51
N ARG A 390 2.25 -8.88 8.00
CA ARG A 390 1.53 -8.47 9.20
C ARG A 390 0.59 -7.32 8.90
N ILE A 391 -0.56 -7.33 9.57
CA ILE A 391 -1.48 -6.20 9.64
C ILE A 391 -1.67 -5.87 11.11
N ALA A 392 -1.52 -4.60 11.45
CA ALA A 392 -1.75 -4.06 12.79
C ALA A 392 -2.24 -2.61 12.67
N TRP A 393 -2.76 -2.06 13.75
CA TRP A 393 -3.05 -0.64 13.83
C TRP A 393 -2.57 -0.04 15.13
N PHE A 394 -2.35 1.26 15.12
CA PHE A 394 -1.91 2.03 16.27
C PHE A 394 -3.02 2.99 16.67
N GLU A 395 -3.53 2.77 17.87
CA GLU A 395 -4.54 3.62 18.49
C GLU A 395 -3.94 4.95 18.94
N ASN A 396 -4.54 6.03 18.48
CA ASN A 396 -4.15 7.38 18.86
C ASN A 396 -4.49 7.64 20.34
N PRO A 397 -3.51 7.99 21.18
CA PRO A 397 -3.75 8.20 22.60
C PRO A 397 -4.44 9.53 22.94
N ASN A 398 -4.97 10.28 21.96
CA ASN A 398 -5.51 11.64 22.06
C ASN A 398 -4.42 12.69 22.39
N ASP A 399 -3.54 12.44 23.31
CA ASP A 399 -2.29 13.21 23.49
C ASP A 399 -1.19 12.49 22.70
N VAL A 400 -0.93 12.94 21.48
CA VAL A 400 0.01 12.30 20.53
C VAL A 400 1.45 12.23 21.02
N THR A 401 1.78 12.87 22.14
CA THR A 401 3.08 12.75 22.84
C THR A 401 3.18 11.49 23.69
N GLN A 402 2.05 10.82 23.96
CA GLN A 402 2.00 9.56 24.67
C GLN A 402 2.39 8.39 23.76
N THR A 403 2.57 7.22 24.38
CA THR A 403 2.82 5.98 23.63
C THR A 403 1.52 5.49 22.98
N TRP A 404 1.55 5.29 21.67
CA TRP A 404 0.45 4.72 20.93
C TRP A 404 0.31 3.23 21.22
N THR A 405 -0.91 2.76 21.43
CA THR A 405 -1.20 1.34 21.66
C THR A 405 -1.27 0.60 20.34
N ARG A 406 -0.46 -0.46 20.18
CA ARG A 406 -0.53 -1.31 18.98
C ARG A 406 -1.52 -2.44 19.19
N HIS A 407 -2.41 -2.64 18.24
CA HIS A 407 -3.34 -3.75 18.13
C HIS A 407 -2.97 -4.60 16.91
N ASP A 408 -2.60 -5.85 17.15
CA ASP A 408 -2.22 -6.77 16.09
C ASP A 408 -3.47 -7.48 15.56
N ILE A 409 -3.65 -7.46 14.23
CA ILE A 409 -4.78 -8.09 13.55
C ILE A 409 -4.37 -9.49 13.09
N SER A 410 -3.34 -9.57 12.24
CA SER A 410 -2.90 -10.79 11.57
C SER A 410 -1.39 -10.76 11.39
N ARG A 411 -0.73 -11.92 11.46
CA ARG A 411 0.66 -12.08 11.06
C ARG A 411 0.82 -13.37 10.30
N ARG A 412 0.94 -13.27 8.98
CA ARG A 412 0.96 -14.42 8.08
C ARG A 412 2.36 -14.77 7.67
N LYS A 413 2.57 -16.04 7.43
CA LYS A 413 3.83 -16.58 6.91
C LYS A 413 4.26 -15.87 5.63
N ARG A 414 3.29 -15.51 4.77
CA ARG A 414 3.46 -14.73 3.55
C ARG A 414 2.44 -13.61 3.49
N GLY A 415 2.81 -12.53 2.86
CA GLY A 415 1.95 -11.40 2.57
C GLY A 415 2.79 -10.15 2.35
N MET A 416 2.34 -9.34 1.41
CA MET A 416 2.67 -7.93 1.29
C MET A 416 1.35 -7.20 1.23
N PHE A 417 1.17 -6.28 2.16
CA PHE A 417 -0.01 -5.45 2.26
C PHE A 417 0.43 -4.01 1.99
N ASP A 418 0.54 -3.69 0.70
CA ASP A 418 1.16 -2.45 0.25
C ASP A 418 0.17 -1.28 0.22
N LYS A 419 -1.08 -1.56 -0.11
CA LYS A 419 -2.12 -0.54 -0.23
C LYS A 419 -3.32 -0.88 0.65
N PHE A 420 -3.82 0.12 1.37
CA PHE A 420 -5.11 0.08 2.05
C PHE A 420 -5.94 1.28 1.64
N ILE A 421 -7.27 1.11 1.66
CA ILE A 421 -8.24 2.18 1.50
C ILE A 421 -9.36 1.97 2.50
N ALA A 422 -9.59 2.96 3.37
CA ALA A 422 -10.66 2.94 4.35
C ALA A 422 -12.03 3.18 3.69
N ARG A 423 -13.02 2.34 3.98
CA ARG A 423 -14.41 2.44 3.53
C ARG A 423 -15.33 1.80 4.57
N ASP A 424 -16.54 2.31 4.69
CA ASP A 424 -17.67 1.62 5.33
C ASP A 424 -18.37 0.83 4.21
N LEU A 425 -17.86 -0.38 3.92
CA LEU A 425 -18.21 -1.12 2.71
C LEU A 425 -19.59 -1.79 2.83
N ASP A 426 -19.92 -2.31 4.01
CA ASP A 426 -21.20 -2.95 4.30
C ASP A 426 -22.26 -1.97 4.86
N ARG A 427 -21.87 -0.71 5.08
CA ARG A 427 -22.72 0.40 5.54
C ARG A 427 -23.31 0.17 6.94
N ASP A 428 -22.53 -0.45 7.82
CA ASP A 428 -22.91 -0.67 9.23
C ASP A 428 -22.44 0.45 10.17
N GLY A 429 -21.67 1.40 9.65
CA GLY A 429 -21.21 2.62 10.35
C GLY A 429 -19.85 2.46 11.03
N ASP A 430 -19.12 1.41 10.72
CA ASP A 430 -17.71 1.30 11.13
C ASP A 430 -16.75 1.31 9.90
N MET A 431 -15.44 1.32 10.16
CA MET A 431 -14.44 1.43 9.11
C MET A 431 -13.86 0.07 8.76
N ASP A 432 -14.09 -0.33 7.52
CA ASP A 432 -13.46 -1.45 6.86
C ASP A 432 -12.23 -0.99 6.06
N PHE A 433 -11.44 -1.96 5.60
CA PHE A 433 -10.27 -1.66 4.78
C PHE A 433 -10.19 -2.59 3.56
N LEU A 434 -10.22 -1.99 2.38
CA LEU A 434 -9.81 -2.64 1.16
C LEU A 434 -8.29 -2.74 1.12
N SER A 435 -7.75 -3.87 0.65
CA SER A 435 -6.30 -4.07 0.59
C SER A 435 -5.89 -4.99 -0.56
N THR A 436 -4.69 -4.74 -1.07
CA THR A 436 -3.97 -5.73 -1.86
C THR A 436 -3.30 -6.76 -0.95
N ARG A 437 -3.09 -7.95 -1.50
CA ARG A 437 -2.35 -9.03 -0.85
C ARG A 437 -1.35 -9.62 -1.83
N GLY A 438 -0.19 -8.99 -1.91
CA GLY A 438 0.94 -9.45 -2.70
C GLY A 438 1.85 -10.45 -1.96
N ASN A 439 2.87 -10.98 -2.62
CA ASN A 439 3.86 -11.93 -2.07
C ASN A 439 3.27 -13.13 -1.32
N SER A 440 2.05 -13.49 -1.63
CA SER A 440 1.29 -14.55 -0.98
C SER A 440 1.06 -15.76 -1.88
N ALA A 441 1.71 -15.80 -3.07
CA ALA A 441 1.48 -16.84 -4.05
C ALA A 441 1.40 -18.24 -3.41
N PRO A 442 0.32 -19.00 -3.68
CA PRO A 442 -0.71 -18.77 -4.68
C PRO A 442 -1.93 -17.97 -4.18
N TYR A 443 -1.81 -17.16 -3.16
CA TYR A 443 -2.92 -16.50 -2.46
C TYR A 443 -2.96 -14.99 -2.70
N ASP A 444 -2.23 -14.50 -3.70
CA ASP A 444 -2.24 -13.07 -4.08
C ASP A 444 -3.65 -12.64 -4.52
N GLY A 445 -3.97 -11.37 -4.34
CA GLY A 445 -5.30 -10.87 -4.72
C GLY A 445 -5.69 -9.55 -4.07
N VAL A 446 -6.98 -9.30 -4.07
CA VAL A 446 -7.64 -8.17 -3.43
C VAL A 446 -8.60 -8.67 -2.37
N ILE A 447 -8.55 -8.07 -1.22
CA ILE A 447 -9.36 -8.42 -0.05
C ILE A 447 -10.01 -7.17 0.54
N TRP A 448 -11.02 -7.38 1.35
CA TRP A 448 -11.45 -6.40 2.34
C TRP A 448 -11.45 -7.01 3.74
N LEU A 449 -11.15 -6.19 4.70
CA LEU A 449 -11.16 -6.50 6.13
C LEU A 449 -12.38 -5.85 6.73
N GLU A 450 -13.38 -6.65 7.04
CA GLU A 450 -14.58 -6.24 7.76
C GLU A 450 -14.24 -6.04 9.23
N GLN A 451 -14.59 -4.89 9.79
CA GLN A 451 -14.50 -4.66 11.22
C GLN A 451 -15.71 -5.28 11.92
N ILE A 452 -15.48 -6.18 12.87
CA ILE A 452 -16.54 -6.83 13.64
C ILE A 452 -16.57 -6.29 15.07
N ARG A 453 -17.69 -5.69 15.47
CA ARG A 453 -17.90 -5.16 16.82
C ARG A 453 -18.71 -6.12 17.68
N SER A 454 -18.23 -6.48 18.86
CA SER A 454 -18.84 -7.49 19.72
C SER A 454 -18.76 -7.15 21.22
N GLU A 455 -19.74 -7.64 22.00
CA GLU A 455 -19.81 -7.47 23.45
C GLU A 455 -18.74 -8.26 24.23
N LYS A 456 -18.10 -9.23 23.59
CA LYS A 456 -17.09 -10.10 24.21
C LYS A 456 -15.89 -10.23 23.28
N PRO A 457 -14.67 -10.32 23.83
CA PRO A 457 -13.49 -10.50 23.02
C PRO A 457 -13.61 -11.74 22.13
N GLN A 458 -13.33 -11.57 20.86
CA GLN A 458 -13.24 -12.61 19.82
C GLN A 458 -11.77 -12.83 19.45
N ALA A 459 -11.48 -13.83 18.61
CA ALA A 459 -10.21 -13.94 17.92
C ALA A 459 -9.95 -12.64 17.12
N ALA A 460 -8.73 -12.15 17.15
CA ALA A 460 -8.41 -10.87 16.52
C ALA A 460 -8.70 -10.85 15.02
N PHE A 461 -8.59 -12.02 14.38
CA PHE A 461 -8.74 -12.11 12.93
C PHE A 461 -9.32 -13.47 12.50
N GLN A 462 -10.21 -13.44 11.51
CA GLN A 462 -10.73 -14.61 10.82
C GLN A 462 -10.36 -14.56 9.34
N ARG A 463 -9.58 -15.55 8.89
CA ARG A 463 -9.22 -15.70 7.47
C ARG A 463 -10.42 -16.09 6.63
N ALA A 464 -10.50 -15.55 5.42
CA ALA A 464 -11.53 -15.91 4.44
C ALA A 464 -11.49 -17.40 4.06
N ARG A 465 -10.28 -17.98 3.96
CA ARG A 465 -10.10 -19.38 3.55
C ARG A 465 -9.07 -20.10 4.43
N LYS A 466 -9.36 -21.35 4.79
CA LYS A 466 -8.43 -22.18 5.59
C LYS A 466 -7.13 -22.52 4.86
N ILE A 467 -7.16 -22.51 3.52
CA ILE A 467 -6.01 -22.81 2.67
C ILE A 467 -5.04 -21.63 2.53
N ASP A 468 -5.43 -20.43 2.97
CA ASP A 468 -4.60 -19.24 2.90
C ASP A 468 -3.35 -19.36 3.76
N SER A 469 -2.41 -18.43 3.55
CA SER A 469 -1.13 -18.39 4.27
C SER A 469 -1.34 -18.53 5.78
N PRO A 470 -0.61 -19.46 6.46
CA PRO A 470 -0.82 -19.73 7.87
C PRO A 470 -0.53 -18.51 8.76
N GLU A 471 -1.38 -18.32 9.77
CA GLU A 471 -1.13 -17.37 10.85
C GLU A 471 0.10 -17.78 11.68
N MET A 472 0.89 -16.81 12.07
CA MET A 472 2.13 -16.96 12.80
C MET A 472 2.07 -16.22 14.15
N PRO A 473 2.79 -16.70 15.18
CA PRO A 473 2.86 -16.00 16.45
C PRO A 473 3.71 -14.73 16.35
N LEU A 474 3.54 -13.83 17.30
CA LEU A 474 4.54 -12.80 17.58
C LEU A 474 5.85 -13.45 18.02
N VAL A 475 6.93 -12.78 17.75
CA VAL A 475 8.25 -13.15 18.26
C VAL A 475 8.74 -12.04 19.18
N ASP A 476 9.29 -12.46 20.32
CA ASP A 476 9.87 -11.57 21.34
C ASP A 476 11.19 -10.96 20.87
#